data_4b4db7ed331345d8bb415c2ee47c1dea
#
_entry.id   4b4db7ed331345d8bb415c2ee47c1dea
#
_cell.length_a   1.000
_cell.length_b   1.000
_cell.length_c   1.000
_cell.angle_alpha   90.00
_cell.angle_beta   90.00
_cell.angle_gamma   90.00
#
_symmetry.space_group_name_H-M   'P 1'
#
loop_
_entity.id
_entity.type
_entity.pdbx_description
1 polymer ?
#
loop_
_entity_poly.entity_id
_entity_poly.type
_entity_poly.pdbx_seq_one_letter_code
_entity_poly.pdbx_strand_id
1 'polypeptide(L)'
;GAPVWSAPTLDRLRGLLFYGTGENYSAPATDTSDAIFAVNIETGKRSWLKQFTAEDMYNLACNVGGANCPEQEGPDLDFGAPPLLARNSEGRELLYVGQKSGAVSALDPSTGERVWDQKFGRGGYLGGVHWGLAADIKRGLLYVPISDFPAGLKLTGVPTPGLYALSLDDGSLKWFADKDFSEENRKKLGFWPGLSAGIVATDGVIFAGDLAGQIEAYDATSGNTLWSYATARSFATVNDFESKGGSIDSHGPLPVDDLLLVSSGYSGVGMKGGNAFLVFQLDEQSDVELMEEQ
;
A
#
# COMPACT_ATOMS: atom_id res chain seq x y z
N GLY A 1 18.28 -9.71 12.78
CA GLY A 1 18.01 -9.88 11.34
C GLY A 1 16.89 -8.98 10.88
N ALA A 2 16.75 -8.81 9.58
CA ALA A 2 15.67 -8.05 8.95
C ALA A 2 14.52 -9.00 8.54
N PRO A 3 13.27 -8.72 8.89
CA PRO A 3 12.14 -9.60 8.59
C PRO A 3 11.74 -9.50 7.12
N VAL A 4 11.14 -10.57 6.60
CA VAL A 4 10.39 -10.58 5.34
C VAL A 4 8.94 -10.84 5.71
N TRP A 5 8.06 -9.85 5.50
CA TRP A 5 6.64 -9.95 5.86
C TRP A 5 5.69 -9.57 4.73
N SER A 6 6.22 -9.18 3.56
CA SER A 6 5.48 -9.02 2.32
C SER A 6 5.55 -10.28 1.45
N ALA A 7 4.57 -10.46 0.57
CA ALA A 7 4.60 -11.55 -0.39
C ALA A 7 5.73 -11.36 -1.41
N PRO A 8 6.48 -12.43 -1.78
CA PRO A 8 7.50 -12.34 -2.81
C PRO A 8 6.88 -12.33 -4.21
N THR A 9 7.60 -11.75 -5.17
CA THR A 9 7.22 -11.71 -6.58
C THR A 9 8.12 -12.62 -7.40
N LEU A 10 7.53 -13.51 -8.18
CA LEU A 10 8.25 -14.50 -8.99
C LEU A 10 8.40 -14.01 -10.43
N ASP A 11 9.63 -13.88 -10.88
CA ASP A 11 9.99 -13.69 -12.29
C ASP A 11 10.47 -15.01 -12.89
N ARG A 12 9.56 -15.68 -13.59
CA ARG A 12 9.87 -16.97 -14.24
C ARG A 12 10.81 -16.85 -15.42
N LEU A 13 10.82 -15.69 -16.10
CA LEU A 13 11.67 -15.50 -17.29
C LEU A 13 13.14 -15.39 -16.90
N ARG A 14 13.44 -14.70 -15.78
CA ARG A 14 14.81 -14.54 -15.28
C ARG A 14 15.19 -15.61 -14.25
N GLY A 15 14.22 -16.41 -13.78
CA GLY A 15 14.44 -17.36 -12.68
C GLY A 15 14.76 -16.65 -11.37
N LEU A 16 14.13 -15.51 -11.10
CA LEU A 16 14.35 -14.67 -9.92
C LEU A 16 13.12 -14.58 -9.03
N LEU A 17 13.35 -14.51 -7.74
CA LEU A 17 12.36 -14.18 -6.71
C LEU A 17 12.74 -12.83 -6.09
N PHE A 18 11.81 -11.87 -6.10
CA PHE A 18 11.99 -10.58 -5.49
C PHE A 18 11.19 -10.48 -4.19
N TYR A 19 11.78 -9.89 -3.15
CA TYR A 19 11.08 -9.58 -1.90
C TYR A 19 11.73 -8.37 -1.22
N GLY A 20 10.93 -7.70 -0.38
CA GLY A 20 11.38 -6.62 0.48
C GLY A 20 11.68 -7.11 1.88
N THR A 21 12.55 -6.39 2.59
CA THR A 21 12.83 -6.58 4.01
C THR A 21 12.43 -5.36 4.81
N GLY A 22 12.18 -5.57 6.10
CA GLY A 22 12.02 -4.51 7.06
C GLY A 22 13.32 -4.18 7.81
N GLU A 23 13.16 -3.48 8.90
CA GLU A 23 14.20 -3.02 9.81
C GLU A 23 14.95 -4.18 10.51
N ASN A 24 16.08 -3.87 11.14
CA ASN A 24 16.71 -4.80 12.09
C ASN A 24 16.04 -4.69 13.46
N TYR A 25 15.63 -5.79 14.08
CA TYR A 25 15.03 -5.79 15.43
C TYR A 25 16.02 -5.54 16.56
N SER A 26 17.33 -5.62 16.27
CA SER A 26 18.41 -5.45 17.24
C SER A 26 19.70 -5.01 16.57
N ALA A 27 20.59 -4.38 17.35
CA ALA A 27 21.95 -4.08 16.91
C ALA A 27 22.81 -5.35 16.70
N PRO A 28 23.82 -5.30 15.82
CA PRO A 28 24.15 -4.20 14.92
C PRO A 28 23.23 -4.15 13.69
N ALA A 29 23.09 -2.96 13.11
CA ALA A 29 22.46 -2.81 11.82
C ALA A 29 23.21 -3.60 10.73
N THR A 30 22.47 -4.11 9.77
CA THR A 30 23.03 -4.88 8.64
C THR A 30 22.66 -4.20 7.30
N ASP A 31 23.36 -4.55 6.23
CA ASP A 31 23.08 -4.12 4.86
C ASP A 31 21.80 -4.77 4.27
N THR A 32 21.12 -5.57 5.07
CA THR A 32 19.94 -6.35 4.67
C THR A 32 18.62 -5.79 5.18
N SER A 33 18.63 -4.73 6.02
CA SER A 33 17.42 -4.02 6.43
C SER A 33 16.94 -3.09 5.33
N ASP A 34 15.63 -2.89 5.25
CA ASP A 34 14.98 -1.96 4.31
C ASP A 34 15.51 -2.08 2.89
N ALA A 35 15.56 -3.29 2.41
CA ALA A 35 16.20 -3.66 1.17
C ALA A 35 15.30 -4.49 0.26
N ILE A 36 15.55 -4.41 -1.03
CA ILE A 36 14.98 -5.31 -2.04
C ILE A 36 16.03 -6.35 -2.42
N PHE A 37 15.60 -7.59 -2.39
CA PHE A 37 16.40 -8.74 -2.76
C PHE A 37 15.95 -9.32 -4.09
N ALA A 38 16.90 -9.82 -4.88
CA ALA A 38 16.68 -10.79 -5.94
C ALA A 38 17.43 -12.05 -5.63
N VAL A 39 16.72 -13.17 -5.63
CA VAL A 39 17.27 -14.49 -5.35
C VAL A 39 17.01 -15.41 -6.53
N ASN A 40 18.02 -16.15 -6.96
CA ASN A 40 17.87 -17.16 -7.99
C ASN A 40 17.06 -18.35 -7.44
N ILE A 41 15.97 -18.71 -8.10
CA ILE A 41 15.00 -19.70 -7.60
C ILE A 41 15.52 -21.14 -7.61
N GLU A 42 16.50 -21.45 -8.44
CA GLU A 42 17.07 -22.81 -8.53
C GLU A 42 18.15 -23.04 -7.48
N THR A 43 18.97 -22.01 -7.23
CA THR A 43 20.16 -22.14 -6.37
C THR A 43 19.97 -21.56 -4.97
N GLY A 44 18.93 -20.73 -4.75
CA GLY A 44 18.71 -19.97 -3.52
C GLY A 44 19.76 -18.87 -3.28
N LYS A 45 20.65 -18.61 -4.23
CA LYS A 45 21.70 -17.60 -4.09
C LYS A 45 21.17 -16.21 -4.40
N ARG A 46 21.61 -15.22 -3.62
CA ARG A 46 21.34 -13.81 -3.87
C ARG A 46 22.01 -13.40 -5.20
N SER A 47 21.21 -12.89 -6.15
CA SER A 47 21.69 -12.31 -7.40
C SER A 47 22.09 -10.86 -7.19
N TRP A 48 21.23 -10.09 -6.52
CA TRP A 48 21.54 -8.72 -6.11
C TRP A 48 20.75 -8.33 -4.84
N LEU A 49 21.16 -7.23 -4.24
CA LEU A 49 20.52 -6.59 -3.10
C LEU A 49 20.65 -5.08 -3.27
N LYS A 50 19.55 -4.37 -2.98
CA LYS A 50 19.51 -2.90 -2.95
C LYS A 50 18.93 -2.43 -1.63
N GLN A 51 19.78 -1.90 -0.74
CA GLN A 51 19.33 -1.24 0.49
C GLN A 51 18.89 0.20 0.20
N PHE A 52 17.80 0.64 0.83
CA PHE A 52 17.22 1.98 0.67
C PHE A 52 17.39 2.83 1.93
N THR A 53 17.23 2.24 3.11
CA THR A 53 17.47 2.89 4.39
C THR A 53 18.52 2.11 5.15
N ALA A 54 19.67 2.74 5.39
CA ALA A 54 20.73 2.15 6.20
C ALA A 54 20.46 2.40 7.68
N GLU A 55 21.04 1.54 8.54
CA GLU A 55 21.03 1.70 9.99
C GLU A 55 19.65 1.73 10.63
N ASP A 56 18.62 1.20 9.95
CA ASP A 56 17.28 1.08 10.53
C ASP A 56 17.25 -0.12 11.51
N MET A 57 17.09 0.23 12.78
CA MET A 57 16.96 -0.72 13.88
C MET A 57 15.80 -0.32 14.77
N TYR A 58 14.74 -1.09 14.76
CA TYR A 58 13.54 -0.77 15.51
C TYR A 58 12.83 -2.04 15.98
N ASN A 59 12.13 -1.95 17.08
CA ASN A 59 11.11 -2.91 17.50
C ASN A 59 10.08 -2.21 18.40
N LEU A 60 8.95 -2.87 18.65
CA LEU A 60 7.84 -2.28 19.42
C LEU A 60 8.22 -1.86 20.86
N ALA A 61 9.32 -2.35 21.44
CA ALA A 61 9.80 -1.89 22.74
C ALA A 61 10.20 -0.41 22.72
N CYS A 62 10.58 0.13 21.57
CA CYS A 62 10.93 1.54 21.40
C CYS A 62 9.74 2.46 21.70
N ASN A 63 8.51 2.05 21.37
CA ASN A 63 7.30 2.84 21.65
C ASN A 63 7.02 3.09 23.14
N VAL A 64 7.57 2.23 24.00
CA VAL A 64 7.32 2.26 25.45
C VAL A 64 8.60 2.44 26.28
N GLY A 65 9.74 2.75 25.63
CA GLY A 65 11.03 2.86 26.29
C GLY A 65 11.50 1.55 26.95
N GLY A 66 11.15 0.41 26.34
CA GLY A 66 11.52 -0.91 26.82
C GLY A 66 13.02 -1.21 26.68
N ALA A 67 13.56 -2.04 27.57
CA ALA A 67 14.99 -2.36 27.63
C ALA A 67 15.54 -3.03 26.35
N ASN A 68 14.67 -3.61 25.51
CA ASN A 68 15.06 -4.24 24.27
C ASN A 68 15.08 -3.28 23.05
N CYS A 69 14.69 -2.00 23.23
CA CYS A 69 14.85 -1.02 22.15
C CYS A 69 16.34 -0.80 21.87
N PRO A 70 16.79 -0.85 20.60
CA PRO A 70 18.15 -0.52 20.23
C PRO A 70 18.54 0.89 20.68
N GLU A 71 19.78 1.10 21.16
CA GLU A 71 20.26 2.43 21.56
C GLU A 71 20.21 3.45 20.40
N GLN A 72 20.44 2.98 19.17
CA GLN A 72 20.32 3.76 17.95
C GLN A 72 19.00 3.36 17.28
N GLU A 73 17.90 3.94 17.74
CA GLU A 73 16.59 3.71 17.19
C GLU A 73 16.49 4.27 15.75
N GLY A 74 16.11 3.42 14.81
CA GLY A 74 15.85 3.76 13.42
C GLY A 74 14.37 4.10 13.15
N PRO A 75 14.06 4.45 11.90
CA PRO A 75 12.77 5.00 11.52
C PRO A 75 11.64 4.00 11.22
N ASP A 76 11.89 2.69 11.20
CA ASP A 76 10.90 1.66 10.83
C ASP A 76 10.29 1.92 9.42
N LEU A 77 11.15 1.89 8.40
CA LEU A 77 10.78 2.23 7.01
C LEU A 77 10.74 1.04 6.05
N ASP A 78 10.17 -0.05 6.49
CA ASP A 78 10.08 -1.33 5.77
C ASP A 78 9.60 -1.25 4.32
N PHE A 79 9.96 -2.28 3.57
CA PHE A 79 9.27 -2.69 2.34
C PHE A 79 8.18 -3.73 2.68
N GLY A 80 7.01 -3.26 3.14
CA GLY A 80 5.85 -4.10 3.43
C GLY A 80 5.02 -4.44 2.20
N ALA A 81 5.09 -3.60 1.17
CA ALA A 81 4.44 -3.86 -0.12
C ALA A 81 5.22 -4.90 -0.94
N PRO A 82 4.54 -5.88 -1.56
CA PRO A 82 5.17 -6.76 -2.53
C PRO A 82 5.81 -5.97 -3.67
N PRO A 83 7.05 -6.30 -4.11
CA PRO A 83 7.58 -5.75 -5.34
C PRO A 83 6.65 -6.05 -6.52
N LEU A 84 6.43 -5.10 -7.42
CA LEU A 84 5.52 -5.24 -8.55
C LEU A 84 6.30 -5.29 -9.87
N LEU A 85 6.26 -6.42 -10.57
CA LEU A 85 6.88 -6.56 -11.89
C LEU A 85 5.87 -6.20 -12.98
N ALA A 86 6.13 -5.13 -13.73
CA ALA A 86 5.24 -4.68 -14.80
C ALA A 86 6.03 -4.08 -15.98
N ARG A 87 5.39 -4.02 -17.16
CA ARG A 87 5.96 -3.39 -18.34
C ARG A 87 5.57 -1.92 -18.42
N ASN A 88 6.53 -1.09 -18.77
CA ASN A 88 6.31 0.29 -19.11
C ASN A 88 5.76 0.47 -20.55
N SER A 89 5.55 1.70 -21.00
CA SER A 89 4.98 2.00 -22.32
C SER A 89 5.89 1.53 -23.50
N GLU A 90 7.18 1.42 -23.25
CA GLU A 90 8.17 0.91 -24.22
C GLU A 90 8.26 -0.62 -24.24
N GLY A 91 7.46 -1.30 -23.41
CA GLY A 91 7.47 -2.76 -23.26
C GLY A 91 8.63 -3.30 -22.41
N ARG A 92 9.45 -2.43 -21.79
CA ARG A 92 10.50 -2.82 -20.86
C ARG A 92 9.89 -3.24 -19.53
N GLU A 93 10.29 -4.42 -19.02
CA GLU A 93 9.90 -4.85 -17.67
C GLU A 93 10.74 -4.13 -16.63
N LEU A 94 10.06 -3.54 -15.63
CA LEU A 94 10.66 -2.88 -14.47
C LEU A 94 10.06 -3.47 -13.19
N LEU A 95 10.85 -3.43 -12.12
CA LEU A 95 10.43 -3.81 -10.77
C LEU A 95 10.09 -2.55 -10.00
N TYR A 96 8.81 -2.32 -9.76
CA TYR A 96 8.33 -1.18 -8.98
C TYR A 96 8.25 -1.57 -7.51
N VAL A 97 8.79 -0.71 -6.65
CA VAL A 97 8.86 -0.94 -5.21
C VAL A 97 8.44 0.31 -4.46
N GLY A 98 7.68 0.12 -3.38
CA GLY A 98 7.23 1.19 -2.50
C GLY A 98 7.62 0.90 -1.07
N GLN A 99 8.07 1.93 -0.34
CA GLN A 99 8.57 1.87 1.02
C GLN A 99 7.69 2.70 1.98
N LYS A 100 7.63 2.34 3.26
CA LYS A 100 6.98 3.13 4.31
C LYS A 100 7.49 4.58 4.40
N SER A 101 8.69 4.88 3.89
CA SER A 101 9.21 6.25 3.77
C SER A 101 8.43 7.15 2.80
N GLY A 102 7.55 6.58 1.99
CA GLY A 102 6.90 7.23 0.85
C GLY A 102 7.74 7.19 -0.43
N ALA A 103 8.93 6.59 -0.39
CA ALA A 103 9.75 6.37 -1.58
C ALA A 103 9.09 5.32 -2.49
N VAL A 104 9.05 5.64 -3.79
CA VAL A 104 8.59 4.74 -4.86
C VAL A 104 9.67 4.73 -5.93
N SER A 105 10.14 3.56 -6.30
CA SER A 105 11.23 3.43 -7.29
C SER A 105 10.89 2.38 -8.33
N ALA A 106 11.39 2.58 -9.54
CA ALA A 106 11.50 1.55 -10.55
C ALA A 106 12.94 1.07 -10.65
N LEU A 107 13.14 -0.23 -10.59
CA LEU A 107 14.44 -0.88 -10.66
C LEU A 107 14.53 -1.73 -11.92
N ASP A 108 15.73 -1.88 -12.44
CA ASP A 108 16.03 -2.92 -13.42
C ASP A 108 15.98 -4.29 -12.69
N PRO A 109 15.09 -5.22 -13.11
CA PRO A 109 14.91 -6.48 -12.38
C PRO A 109 16.14 -7.40 -12.45
N SER A 110 17.03 -7.23 -13.41
CA SER A 110 18.24 -8.05 -13.55
C SER A 110 19.40 -7.59 -12.66
N THR A 111 19.49 -6.28 -12.39
CA THR A 111 20.64 -5.68 -11.70
C THR A 111 20.32 -5.01 -10.38
N GLY A 112 19.06 -4.64 -10.14
CA GLY A 112 18.63 -3.80 -9.01
C GLY A 112 19.00 -2.33 -9.17
N GLU A 113 19.52 -1.91 -10.32
CA GLU A 113 19.82 -0.52 -10.60
C GLU A 113 18.55 0.31 -10.69
N ARG A 114 18.58 1.52 -10.08
CA ARG A 114 17.45 2.43 -10.07
C ARG A 114 17.30 3.10 -11.43
N VAL A 115 16.10 2.99 -12.02
CA VAL A 115 15.73 3.65 -13.29
C VAL A 115 15.17 5.02 -12.98
N TRP A 116 14.25 5.11 -12.02
CA TRP A 116 13.74 6.37 -11.49
C TRP A 116 13.32 6.19 -10.02
N ASP A 117 13.19 7.29 -9.30
CA ASP A 117 12.63 7.33 -7.96
C ASP A 117 11.86 8.63 -7.69
N GLN A 118 10.84 8.51 -6.83
CA GLN A 118 9.98 9.58 -6.36
C GLN A 118 9.73 9.40 -4.86
N LYS A 119 9.24 10.46 -4.20
CA LYS A 119 8.82 10.39 -2.80
C LYS A 119 7.53 11.18 -2.59
N PHE A 120 6.56 10.55 -1.91
CA PHE A 120 5.25 11.12 -1.60
C PHE A 120 4.96 10.97 -0.11
N GLY A 121 4.29 11.99 0.48
CA GLY A 121 4.01 12.00 1.91
C GLY A 121 5.26 12.17 2.79
N ARG A 122 5.04 12.07 4.10
CA ARG A 122 6.10 12.23 5.11
C ARG A 122 6.78 10.91 5.46
N GLY A 123 6.10 9.79 5.19
CA GLY A 123 6.53 8.46 5.65
C GLY A 123 6.12 8.18 7.09
N GLY A 124 6.73 7.16 7.68
CA GLY A 124 6.47 6.68 9.04
C GLY A 124 6.06 5.21 9.04
N TYR A 125 5.97 4.58 10.20
CA TYR A 125 5.77 3.13 10.28
C TYR A 125 4.41 2.60 9.74
N LEU A 126 3.39 3.46 9.63
CA LEU A 126 2.17 3.21 8.85
C LEU A 126 2.02 4.23 7.70
N GLY A 127 3.04 5.04 7.45
CA GLY A 127 3.03 6.05 6.41
C GLY A 127 3.56 5.52 5.09
N GLY A 128 3.65 6.36 4.08
CA GLY A 128 4.14 5.98 2.76
C GLY A 128 3.36 4.82 2.15
N VAL A 129 4.06 3.96 1.40
CA VAL A 129 3.50 2.73 0.81
C VAL A 129 3.65 1.60 1.81
N HIS A 130 2.53 1.02 2.26
CA HIS A 130 2.54 0.03 3.32
C HIS A 130 2.28 -1.39 2.80
N TRP A 131 1.15 -1.64 2.12
CA TRP A 131 0.74 -3.02 1.77
C TRP A 131 0.68 -3.35 0.28
N GLY A 132 0.71 -2.40 -0.62
CA GLY A 132 0.70 -2.72 -2.05
C GLY A 132 0.52 -1.56 -3.00
N LEU A 133 1.00 -1.76 -4.22
CA LEU A 133 0.89 -0.90 -5.39
C LEU A 133 0.04 -1.61 -6.43
N ALA A 134 -0.47 -0.88 -7.43
CA ALA A 134 -1.11 -1.47 -8.60
C ALA A 134 -0.61 -0.81 -9.89
N ALA A 135 -0.48 -1.58 -10.97
CA ALA A 135 -0.09 -1.06 -12.27
C ALA A 135 -1.19 -1.28 -13.32
N ASP A 136 -1.42 -0.27 -14.13
CA ASP A 136 -2.23 -0.35 -15.35
C ASP A 136 -1.30 -0.21 -16.56
N ILE A 137 -0.88 -1.33 -17.11
CA ILE A 137 0.03 -1.38 -18.27
C ILE A 137 -0.63 -0.73 -19.50
N LYS A 138 -1.95 -0.87 -19.65
CA LYS A 138 -2.71 -0.33 -20.79
C LYS A 138 -2.69 1.20 -20.79
N ARG A 139 -2.74 1.83 -19.61
CA ARG A 139 -2.68 3.28 -19.43
C ARG A 139 -1.28 3.81 -19.17
N GLY A 140 -0.29 2.93 -18.94
CA GLY A 140 1.07 3.29 -18.56
C GLY A 140 1.17 3.92 -17.17
N LEU A 141 0.28 3.54 -16.24
CA LEU A 141 0.16 4.14 -14.91
C LEU A 141 0.50 3.17 -13.78
N LEU A 142 1.19 3.68 -12.78
CA LEU A 142 1.44 3.07 -11.48
C LEU A 142 0.59 3.81 -10.42
N TYR A 143 -0.27 3.10 -9.73
CA TYR A 143 -1.08 3.67 -8.65
C TYR A 143 -0.43 3.39 -7.30
N VAL A 144 -0.30 4.45 -6.50
CA VAL A 144 0.46 4.47 -5.25
C VAL A 144 -0.43 4.98 -4.13
N PRO A 145 -0.85 4.12 -3.19
CA PRO A 145 -1.57 4.54 -2.01
C PRO A 145 -0.59 5.09 -0.97
N ILE A 146 -0.89 6.25 -0.41
CA ILE A 146 -0.11 6.88 0.66
C ILE A 146 -1.00 7.07 1.89
N SER A 147 -0.59 6.48 2.99
CA SER A 147 -1.29 6.59 4.27
C SER A 147 -1.01 7.90 4.98
N ASP A 148 0.24 8.29 5.05
CA ASP A 148 0.76 9.46 5.77
C ASP A 148 0.25 9.59 7.22
N PHE A 149 -0.04 8.45 7.85
CA PHE A 149 -0.58 8.34 9.19
C PHE A 149 0.36 9.00 10.23
N PRO A 150 -0.14 9.85 11.14
CA PRO A 150 0.70 10.64 12.02
C PRO A 150 1.16 9.85 13.26
N ALA A 151 1.77 8.68 13.07
CA ALA A 151 2.33 7.89 14.14
C ALA A 151 3.76 7.44 13.82
N GLY A 152 4.58 7.27 14.86
CA GLY A 152 5.99 6.96 14.76
C GLY A 152 6.84 8.21 14.89
N LEU A 153 7.90 8.28 14.12
CA LEU A 153 8.93 9.31 14.11
C LEU A 153 8.40 10.74 14.16
N LYS A 154 9.28 11.68 14.50
CA LYS A 154 9.04 13.13 14.37
C LYS A 154 8.82 13.50 12.91
N LEU A 155 7.61 13.25 12.42
CA LEU A 155 7.22 13.57 11.06
C LEU A 155 7.19 15.08 10.88
N THR A 156 7.93 15.58 9.90
CA THR A 156 7.97 17.00 9.54
C THR A 156 7.28 17.21 8.19
N GLY A 157 6.69 18.38 7.97
CA GLY A 157 6.01 18.72 6.73
C GLY A 157 4.49 18.55 6.79
N VAL A 158 3.85 18.90 5.69
CA VAL A 158 2.40 18.79 5.52
C VAL A 158 2.05 17.36 5.11
N PRO A 159 1.06 16.72 5.74
CA PRO A 159 0.59 15.42 5.30
C PRO A 159 -0.06 15.51 3.91
N THR A 160 0.21 14.53 3.06
CA THR A 160 -0.39 14.41 1.73
C THR A 160 -0.85 12.97 1.46
N PRO A 161 -1.74 12.44 2.34
CA PRO A 161 -2.30 11.10 2.13
C PRO A 161 -3.22 11.09 0.94
N GLY A 162 -3.32 9.94 0.27
CA GLY A 162 -4.20 9.78 -0.87
C GLY A 162 -3.68 8.81 -1.91
N LEU A 163 -4.32 8.82 -3.06
CA LEU A 163 -3.98 7.96 -4.19
C LEU A 163 -3.26 8.77 -5.26
N TYR A 164 -2.06 8.35 -5.61
CA TYR A 164 -1.23 8.95 -6.64
C TYR A 164 -1.21 8.07 -7.88
N ALA A 165 -1.27 8.65 -9.07
CA ALA A 165 -0.99 7.97 -10.32
C ALA A 165 0.30 8.52 -10.93
N LEU A 166 1.26 7.65 -11.16
CA LEU A 166 2.56 7.96 -11.72
C LEU A 166 2.71 7.31 -13.10
N SER A 167 3.53 7.89 -13.94
CA SER A 167 3.97 7.24 -15.17
C SER A 167 4.84 6.02 -14.84
N LEU A 168 4.56 4.88 -15.45
CA LEU A 168 5.42 3.69 -15.38
C LEU A 168 6.82 3.94 -15.98
N ASP A 169 6.95 4.91 -16.91
CA ASP A 169 8.20 5.16 -17.62
C ASP A 169 9.23 5.91 -16.79
N ASP A 170 8.78 6.99 -16.11
CA ASP A 170 9.67 7.96 -15.48
C ASP A 170 9.26 8.40 -14.07
N GLY A 171 8.17 7.83 -13.54
CA GLY A 171 7.65 8.18 -12.21
C GLY A 171 6.99 9.56 -12.13
N SER A 172 6.81 10.27 -13.25
CA SER A 172 6.17 11.58 -13.24
C SER A 172 4.71 11.49 -12.77
N LEU A 173 4.31 12.42 -11.88
CA LEU A 173 2.94 12.50 -11.38
C LEU A 173 1.96 12.87 -12.51
N LYS A 174 0.90 12.08 -12.66
CA LYS A 174 -0.18 12.31 -13.63
C LYS A 174 -1.41 12.93 -12.97
N TRP A 175 -1.83 12.37 -11.83
CA TRP A 175 -2.90 12.92 -11.00
C TRP A 175 -2.74 12.50 -9.54
N PHE A 176 -3.44 13.20 -8.66
CA PHE A 176 -3.47 12.95 -7.22
C PHE A 176 -4.89 13.14 -6.71
N ALA A 177 -5.44 12.11 -6.09
CA ALA A 177 -6.70 12.16 -5.36
C ALA A 177 -6.37 12.22 -3.86
N ASP A 178 -6.50 13.40 -3.26
CA ASP A 178 -6.18 13.65 -1.86
C ASP A 178 -7.24 13.08 -0.91
N LYS A 179 -6.81 12.79 0.31
CA LYS A 179 -7.71 12.47 1.43
C LYS A 179 -7.69 13.64 2.40
N ASP A 180 -8.89 14.12 2.77
CA ASP A 180 -9.01 15.20 3.78
C ASP A 180 -8.47 14.73 5.14
N PHE A 181 -7.25 15.16 5.46
CA PHE A 181 -6.52 14.82 6.68
C PHE A 181 -6.65 15.89 7.76
N SER A 182 -7.73 16.67 7.74
CA SER A 182 -8.04 17.63 8.80
C SER A 182 -8.49 16.93 10.07
N GLU A 183 -8.23 17.60 11.21
CA GLU A 183 -8.73 17.16 12.52
C GLU A 183 -10.26 17.11 12.59
N GLU A 184 -10.94 17.96 11.81
CA GLU A 184 -12.41 17.96 11.71
C GLU A 184 -12.88 16.66 11.04
N ASN A 185 -12.31 16.32 9.90
CA ASN A 185 -12.66 15.09 9.19
C ASN A 185 -12.28 13.84 10.01
N ARG A 186 -11.13 13.83 10.67
CA ARG A 186 -10.73 12.76 11.59
C ARG A 186 -11.77 12.52 12.68
N LYS A 187 -12.27 13.59 13.31
CA LYS A 187 -13.32 13.50 14.33
C LYS A 187 -14.63 12.98 13.77
N LYS A 188 -15.03 13.44 12.58
CA LYS A 188 -16.25 12.99 11.87
C LYS A 188 -16.16 11.51 11.52
N LEU A 189 -15.04 11.07 10.98
CA LEU A 189 -14.80 9.68 10.58
C LEU A 189 -14.43 8.78 11.78
N GLY A 190 -13.98 9.34 12.90
CA GLY A 190 -13.50 8.63 14.09
C GLY A 190 -12.11 8.01 13.94
N PHE A 191 -11.42 8.21 12.82
CA PHE A 191 -10.03 7.86 12.56
C PHE A 191 -9.48 8.61 11.34
N TRP A 192 -8.15 8.53 11.12
CA TRP A 192 -7.48 9.12 9.96
C TRP A 192 -7.78 8.35 8.67
N PRO A 193 -8.14 9.01 7.56
CA PRO A 193 -8.49 8.34 6.30
C PRO A 193 -7.28 8.08 5.39
N GLY A 194 -6.14 7.63 5.95
CA GLY A 194 -4.95 7.31 5.18
C GLY A 194 -5.11 6.01 4.38
N LEU A 195 -4.54 5.94 3.19
CA LEU A 195 -4.55 4.75 2.35
C LEU A 195 -3.35 3.86 2.68
N SER A 196 -3.52 2.97 3.65
CA SER A 196 -2.49 2.01 4.10
C SER A 196 -2.64 0.65 3.42
N ALA A 197 -3.88 0.21 3.19
CA ALA A 197 -4.16 -1.08 2.55
C ALA A 197 -3.60 -1.18 1.13
N GLY A 198 -3.34 -2.39 0.68
CA GLY A 198 -3.11 -2.66 -0.73
C GLY A 198 -4.31 -2.22 -1.58
N ILE A 199 -4.04 -1.80 -2.79
CA ILE A 199 -5.06 -1.37 -3.76
C ILE A 199 -5.12 -2.33 -4.93
N VAL A 200 -6.21 -2.30 -5.68
CA VAL A 200 -6.35 -3.09 -6.89
C VAL A 200 -6.87 -2.23 -8.03
N ALA A 201 -6.26 -2.38 -9.19
CA ALA A 201 -6.71 -1.76 -10.44
C ALA A 201 -7.35 -2.82 -11.36
N THR A 202 -8.51 -2.48 -11.88
CA THR A 202 -9.22 -3.22 -12.93
C THR A 202 -9.22 -2.40 -14.22
N ASP A 203 -9.97 -2.80 -15.26
CA ASP A 203 -10.05 -2.00 -16.49
C ASP A 203 -10.86 -0.72 -16.25
N GLY A 204 -10.15 0.34 -15.92
CA GLY A 204 -10.70 1.69 -15.75
C GLY A 204 -11.04 2.11 -14.33
N VAL A 205 -10.97 1.21 -13.36
CA VAL A 205 -11.34 1.49 -11.97
C VAL A 205 -10.23 1.05 -11.01
N ILE A 206 -9.98 1.86 -9.96
CA ILE A 206 -9.12 1.50 -8.85
C ILE A 206 -9.96 1.42 -7.58
N PHE A 207 -9.86 0.31 -6.86
CA PHE A 207 -10.48 0.17 -5.54
C PHE A 207 -9.43 0.35 -4.45
N ALA A 208 -9.73 1.23 -3.48
CA ALA A 208 -8.87 1.50 -2.34
C ALA A 208 -9.70 1.62 -1.05
N GLY A 209 -9.22 0.98 0.01
CA GLY A 209 -9.78 1.12 1.35
C GLY A 209 -8.91 1.99 2.23
N ASP A 210 -9.51 2.71 3.19
CA ASP A 210 -8.77 3.58 4.10
C ASP A 210 -8.86 3.14 5.58
N LEU A 211 -7.99 3.72 6.40
CA LEU A 211 -7.92 3.43 7.83
C LEU A 211 -9.16 3.93 8.61
N ALA A 212 -9.94 4.85 8.06
CA ALA A 212 -11.20 5.29 8.65
C ALA A 212 -12.38 4.34 8.34
N GLY A 213 -12.16 3.36 7.45
CA GLY A 213 -13.15 2.36 7.05
C GLY A 213 -14.05 2.83 5.92
N GLN A 214 -13.50 3.61 4.98
CA GLN A 214 -14.15 3.88 3.70
C GLN A 214 -13.54 2.95 2.65
N ILE A 215 -14.38 2.39 1.79
CA ILE A 215 -13.98 1.76 0.53
C ILE A 215 -14.42 2.67 -0.62
N GLU A 216 -13.52 2.95 -1.55
CA GLU A 216 -13.77 3.86 -2.66
C GLU A 216 -13.34 3.25 -3.99
N ALA A 217 -14.09 3.59 -5.04
CA ALA A 217 -13.73 3.34 -6.42
C ALA A 217 -13.34 4.65 -7.08
N TYR A 218 -12.19 4.67 -7.74
CA TYR A 218 -11.66 5.84 -8.45
C TYR A 218 -11.58 5.55 -9.95
N ASP A 219 -11.86 6.57 -10.76
CA ASP A 219 -11.55 6.53 -12.19
C ASP A 219 -10.04 6.45 -12.41
N ALA A 220 -9.59 5.43 -13.11
CA ALA A 220 -8.18 5.14 -13.30
C ALA A 220 -7.43 6.22 -14.10
N THR A 221 -8.13 7.03 -14.90
CA THR A 221 -7.54 8.06 -15.75
C THR A 221 -7.45 9.42 -15.07
N SER A 222 -8.45 9.76 -14.27
CA SER A 222 -8.59 11.10 -13.69
C SER A 222 -8.39 11.15 -12.16
N GLY A 223 -8.53 10.01 -11.47
CA GLY A 223 -8.54 9.96 -10.00
C GLY A 223 -9.84 10.45 -9.36
N ASN A 224 -10.87 10.75 -10.15
CA ASN A 224 -12.17 11.13 -9.60
C ASN A 224 -12.82 9.96 -8.87
N THR A 225 -13.42 10.22 -7.72
CA THR A 225 -14.19 9.19 -6.98
C THR A 225 -15.47 8.88 -7.77
N LEU A 226 -15.64 7.62 -8.14
CA LEU A 226 -16.84 7.09 -8.81
C LEU A 226 -17.86 6.57 -7.81
N TRP A 227 -17.40 5.96 -6.73
CA TRP A 227 -18.23 5.36 -5.70
C TRP A 227 -17.50 5.35 -4.36
N SER A 228 -18.28 5.44 -3.26
CA SER A 228 -17.76 5.40 -1.90
C SER A 228 -18.77 4.72 -0.97
N TYR A 229 -18.25 3.93 -0.02
CA TYR A 229 -19.08 3.25 0.97
C TYR A 229 -18.42 3.19 2.34
N ALA A 230 -19.16 3.64 3.38
CA ALA A 230 -18.68 3.58 4.76
C ALA A 230 -18.88 2.17 5.34
N THR A 231 -17.79 1.48 5.61
CA THR A 231 -17.81 0.12 6.17
C THR A 231 -17.72 0.10 7.70
N ALA A 232 -17.27 1.17 8.36
CA ALA A 232 -17.07 1.24 9.81
C ALA A 232 -18.40 1.38 10.58
N ARG A 233 -19.31 0.44 10.41
CA ARG A 233 -20.64 0.38 11.02
C ARG A 233 -21.07 -1.07 11.32
N SER A 234 -22.17 -1.24 12.03
CA SER A 234 -22.78 -2.56 12.24
C SER A 234 -23.54 -3.02 11.00
N PHE A 235 -23.56 -4.33 10.79
CA PHE A 235 -24.23 -4.99 9.67
C PHE A 235 -25.10 -6.14 10.18
N ALA A 236 -26.27 -6.29 9.57
CA ALA A 236 -26.98 -7.57 9.59
C ALA A 236 -26.21 -8.55 8.68
N THR A 237 -26.01 -9.76 9.14
CA THR A 237 -25.24 -10.76 8.40
C THR A 237 -26.12 -11.88 7.88
N VAL A 238 -25.67 -12.56 6.83
CA VAL A 238 -26.38 -13.70 6.22
C VAL A 238 -26.41 -14.94 7.11
N ASN A 239 -25.64 -14.95 8.19
CA ASN A 239 -25.51 -16.06 9.14
C ASN A 239 -25.93 -15.70 10.56
N ASP A 240 -26.67 -14.61 10.75
CA ASP A 240 -27.27 -14.14 12.01
C ASP A 240 -26.26 -13.84 13.15
N PHE A 241 -24.97 -13.67 12.85
CA PHE A 241 -23.98 -13.18 13.82
C PHE A 241 -23.94 -11.66 13.84
N GLU A 242 -23.63 -11.09 15.00
CA GLU A 242 -23.31 -9.66 15.07
C GLU A 242 -22.01 -9.36 14.31
N SER A 243 -22.08 -8.41 13.39
CA SER A 243 -20.93 -7.98 12.62
C SER A 243 -20.79 -6.45 12.65
N LYS A 244 -19.56 -6.01 12.75
CA LYS A 244 -19.18 -4.61 12.68
C LYS A 244 -17.95 -4.46 11.81
N GLY A 245 -18.02 -3.58 10.84
CA GLY A 245 -16.85 -3.16 10.09
C GLY A 245 -16.01 -2.12 10.85
N GLY A 246 -14.83 -1.85 10.36
CA GLY A 246 -13.87 -0.93 10.94
C GLY A 246 -12.86 -0.46 9.90
N SER A 247 -11.61 -0.28 10.30
CA SER A 247 -10.52 0.12 9.40
C SER A 247 -10.29 -0.92 8.32
N ILE A 248 -9.93 -0.45 7.13
CA ILE A 248 -9.47 -1.30 6.03
C ILE A 248 -7.96 -1.13 5.93
N ASP A 249 -7.24 -2.23 6.14
CA ASP A 249 -5.77 -2.28 6.08
C ASP A 249 -5.32 -3.67 5.61
N SER A 250 -3.98 -3.89 5.48
CA SER A 250 -3.42 -5.15 5.02
C SER A 250 -3.81 -5.45 3.55
N HIS A 251 -4.40 -6.61 3.30
CA HIS A 251 -4.88 -6.95 1.97
C HIS A 251 -6.02 -6.01 1.57
N GLY A 252 -5.90 -5.42 0.41
CA GLY A 252 -6.92 -4.52 -0.14
C GLY A 252 -8.18 -5.26 -0.60
N PRO A 253 -9.10 -4.52 -1.22
CA PRO A 253 -10.28 -5.10 -1.85
C PRO A 253 -9.90 -6.06 -2.97
N LEU A 254 -10.72 -7.08 -3.21
CA LEU A 254 -10.50 -8.09 -4.25
C LEU A 254 -11.70 -8.13 -5.19
N PRO A 255 -11.59 -7.63 -6.43
CA PRO A 255 -12.60 -7.83 -7.46
C PRO A 255 -12.50 -9.23 -8.05
N VAL A 256 -13.64 -9.90 -8.19
CA VAL A 256 -13.77 -11.23 -8.81
C VAL A 256 -15.05 -11.23 -9.64
N ASP A 257 -14.92 -11.27 -10.95
CA ASP A 257 -16.03 -11.13 -11.91
C ASP A 257 -16.83 -9.83 -11.64
N ASP A 258 -18.10 -9.91 -11.30
CA ASP A 258 -19.00 -8.82 -10.95
C ASP A 258 -19.03 -8.51 -9.43
N LEU A 259 -18.18 -9.16 -8.64
CA LEU A 259 -18.14 -9.00 -7.19
C LEU A 259 -16.92 -8.21 -6.72
N LEU A 260 -17.10 -7.42 -5.68
CA LEU A 260 -16.02 -6.80 -4.92
C LEU A 260 -16.04 -7.32 -3.48
N LEU A 261 -14.97 -8.00 -3.08
CA LEU A 261 -14.81 -8.58 -1.74
C LEU A 261 -13.98 -7.63 -0.87
N VAL A 262 -14.47 -7.28 0.32
CA VAL A 262 -13.82 -6.32 1.22
C VAL A 262 -13.82 -6.84 2.66
N SER A 263 -12.63 -7.02 3.23
CA SER A 263 -12.46 -7.24 4.67
C SER A 263 -12.42 -5.90 5.39
N SER A 264 -13.28 -5.71 6.40
CA SER A 264 -13.36 -4.46 7.17
C SER A 264 -13.34 -4.74 8.66
N GLY A 265 -12.41 -4.11 9.37
CA GLY A 265 -12.25 -4.30 10.81
C GLY A 265 -10.85 -4.72 11.23
N TYR A 266 -9.84 -4.45 10.42
CA TYR A 266 -8.44 -4.63 10.83
C TYR A 266 -8.14 -3.79 12.07
N SER A 267 -7.60 -4.42 13.12
CA SER A 267 -7.28 -3.73 14.36
C SER A 267 -5.78 -3.78 14.65
N GLY A 268 -5.17 -2.62 14.73
CA GLY A 268 -3.78 -2.42 15.10
C GLY A 268 -3.56 -0.95 15.35
N VAL A 269 -2.61 -0.58 16.21
CA VAL A 269 -2.19 0.83 16.42
C VAL A 269 -3.35 1.81 16.63
N GLY A 270 -4.41 1.39 17.37
CA GLY A 270 -5.59 2.22 17.64
C GLY A 270 -6.62 2.28 16.51
N MET A 271 -6.47 1.50 15.45
CA MET A 271 -7.44 1.40 14.37
C MET A 271 -8.79 0.83 14.84
N LYS A 272 -9.83 1.06 14.06
CA LYS A 272 -11.18 0.56 14.34
C LYS A 272 -11.27 -0.94 14.05
N GLY A 273 -11.31 -1.74 15.11
CA GLY A 273 -11.51 -3.18 15.00
C GLY A 273 -12.92 -3.55 14.56
N GLY A 274 -13.03 -4.71 13.89
CA GLY A 274 -14.30 -5.28 13.44
C GLY A 274 -14.11 -6.71 12.93
N ASN A 275 -15.16 -7.26 12.34
CA ASN A 275 -15.23 -8.65 11.85
C ASN A 275 -16.09 -8.77 10.57
N ALA A 276 -16.27 -7.69 9.83
CA ALA A 276 -17.12 -7.70 8.65
C ALA A 276 -16.34 -8.17 7.42
N PHE A 277 -16.91 -9.11 6.69
CA PHE A 277 -16.54 -9.46 5.34
C PHE A 277 -17.70 -9.08 4.42
N LEU A 278 -17.47 -8.09 3.56
CA LEU A 278 -18.48 -7.50 2.70
C LEU A 278 -18.31 -7.99 1.27
N VAL A 279 -19.42 -8.28 0.62
CA VAL A 279 -19.49 -8.63 -0.79
C VAL A 279 -20.41 -7.62 -1.46
N PHE A 280 -19.87 -6.83 -2.38
CA PHE A 280 -20.63 -5.95 -3.23
C PHE A 280 -20.76 -6.60 -4.59
N GLN A 281 -21.91 -6.47 -5.21
CA GLN A 281 -22.17 -6.94 -6.57
C GLN A 281 -22.43 -5.74 -7.47
N LEU A 282 -21.86 -5.76 -8.67
CA LEU A 282 -22.17 -4.77 -9.69
C LEU A 282 -23.62 -4.99 -10.18
N ASP A 283 -24.45 -3.95 -10.10
CA ASP A 283 -25.82 -4.00 -10.58
C ASP A 283 -25.86 -3.53 -12.04
N GLU A 284 -26.13 -4.42 -12.98
CA GLU A 284 -26.24 -4.11 -14.41
C GLU A 284 -27.46 -3.25 -14.74
N GLN A 285 -28.43 -3.09 -13.81
CA GLN A 285 -29.65 -2.30 -14.08
C GLN A 285 -29.47 -0.80 -13.86
N SER A 286 -28.43 -0.35 -13.16
CA SER A 286 -28.19 1.07 -12.90
C SER A 286 -27.75 1.86 -14.16
N ASP A 287 -27.24 1.22 -15.18
CA ASP A 287 -26.81 1.90 -16.42
C ASP A 287 -27.97 2.26 -17.36
N VAL A 288 -29.15 1.64 -17.20
CA VAL A 288 -30.30 1.87 -18.08
C VAL A 288 -31.09 3.09 -17.65
N GLU A 289 -31.21 3.35 -16.34
CA GLU A 289 -31.97 4.52 -15.83
C GLU A 289 -31.25 5.86 -16.11
N LEU A 290 -29.92 5.88 -16.19
CA LEU A 290 -29.15 7.10 -16.50
C LEU A 290 -29.20 7.50 -17.98
N MET A 291 -29.61 6.60 -18.87
CA MET A 291 -29.74 6.88 -20.31
C MET A 291 -31.17 7.31 -20.72
N GLU A 292 -32.17 7.09 -19.86
CA GLU A 292 -33.57 7.51 -20.16
C GLU A 292 -33.91 8.94 -19.64
N GLU A 293 -33.04 9.55 -18.80
CA GLU A 293 -33.24 10.95 -18.32
C GLU A 293 -32.42 12.01 -19.09
N GLN A 294 -31.83 11.67 -20.22
CA GLN A 294 -31.20 12.62 -21.17
C GLN A 294 -31.99 12.71 -22.46
#